data_2abc5944e6edccad9dbe2b1d0ab748f3
#
_entry.id   2abc5944e6edccad9dbe2b1d0ab748f3
#
_cell.length_a   1.000
_cell.length_b   1.000
_cell.length_c   1.000
_cell.angle_alpha   90.00
_cell.angle_beta   90.00
_cell.angle_gamma   90.00
#
_symmetry.space_group_name_H-M   'P 1'
#
loop_
_entity.id
_entity.type
_entity.pdbx_description
1 polymer ?
#
loop_
_entity_poly.entity_id
_entity_poly.type
_entity_poly.pdbx_seq_one_letter_code
_entity_poly.pdbx_strand_id
1 'polypeptide(L)'
;VALGGNLYQDIYKQAGATEKHNQYPTSWEIPTHHVTTTSGSWLNQILGERFAVNSFHHQGIHQPGKDLTVVAQSDDHVVEGIESANGKIIGVEFHPEMMRAVHPEFQKIFDYFAELVK
;
A
#
# COMPACT_ATOMS: atom_id res chain seq x y z
N VAL A 1 1.36 -9.81 10.42
CA VAL A 1 1.14 -11.05 11.20
C VAL A 1 2.02 -11.07 12.46
N ALA A 2 3.31 -10.77 12.35
CA ALA A 2 4.23 -10.81 13.49
C ALA A 2 3.78 -9.99 14.72
N LEU A 3 3.01 -8.95 14.52
CA LEU A 3 2.48 -8.09 15.59
C LEU A 3 1.04 -8.44 15.99
N GLY A 4 0.57 -9.65 15.64
CA GLY A 4 -0.73 -10.18 16.06
C GLY A 4 -1.89 -9.91 15.08
N GLY A 5 -1.61 -9.35 13.93
CA GLY A 5 -2.60 -9.17 12.87
C GLY A 5 -2.79 -10.43 12.04
N ASN A 6 -3.75 -10.38 11.11
CA ASN A 6 -4.02 -11.48 10.20
C ASN A 6 -4.32 -10.99 8.78
N LEU A 7 -4.35 -11.92 7.84
CA LEU A 7 -4.55 -11.64 6.43
C LEU A 7 -5.83 -12.33 5.92
N TYR A 8 -6.46 -11.73 4.92
CA TYR A 8 -7.34 -12.46 4.03
C TYR A 8 -6.49 -13.42 3.17
N GLN A 9 -6.90 -14.65 3.03
CA GLN A 9 -6.21 -15.61 2.17
C GLN A 9 -6.51 -15.35 0.70
N ASP A 10 -7.67 -14.78 0.41
CA ASP A 10 -8.08 -14.39 -0.93
C ASP A 10 -9.03 -13.20 -0.82
N ILE A 11 -8.56 -12.02 -1.21
CA ILE A 11 -9.32 -10.76 -1.08
C ILE A 11 -10.58 -10.75 -1.95
N TYR A 12 -10.58 -11.48 -3.07
CA TYR A 12 -11.75 -11.54 -3.93
C TYR A 12 -12.88 -12.34 -3.32
N LYS A 13 -12.54 -13.42 -2.61
CA LYS A 13 -13.54 -14.29 -1.97
C LYS A 13 -13.96 -13.81 -0.59
N GLN A 14 -13.06 -13.21 0.17
CA GLN A 14 -13.27 -12.92 1.59
C GLN A 14 -13.50 -11.45 1.89
N ALA A 15 -12.98 -10.53 1.07
CA ALA A 15 -13.08 -9.09 1.30
C ALA A 15 -13.94 -8.37 0.27
N GLY A 16 -14.49 -9.08 -0.71
CA GLY A 16 -15.32 -8.48 -1.76
C GLY A 16 -14.57 -7.56 -2.71
N ALA A 17 -13.28 -7.80 -2.91
CA ALA A 17 -12.47 -6.99 -3.81
C ALA A 17 -13.02 -7.03 -5.24
N THR A 18 -13.08 -5.88 -5.89
CA THR A 18 -13.60 -5.72 -7.25
C THR A 18 -12.57 -5.12 -8.21
N GLU A 19 -11.53 -4.46 -7.68
CA GLU A 19 -10.43 -3.93 -8.48
C GLU A 19 -9.45 -5.04 -8.87
N LYS A 20 -8.62 -4.75 -9.89
CA LYS A 20 -7.63 -5.73 -10.34
C LYS A 20 -6.36 -5.62 -9.49
N HIS A 21 -6.29 -6.43 -8.42
CA HIS A 21 -5.14 -6.45 -7.51
C HIS A 21 -4.01 -7.37 -7.98
N ASN A 22 -4.24 -8.20 -8.97
CA ASN A 22 -3.18 -8.93 -9.68
C ASN A 22 -3.29 -8.58 -11.16
N GLN A 23 -2.42 -7.68 -11.60
CA GLN A 23 -2.53 -7.10 -12.94
C GLN A 23 -1.87 -7.92 -14.06
N TYR A 24 -1.28 -9.08 -13.72
CA TYR A 24 -0.71 -9.92 -14.78
C TYR A 24 -1.75 -10.18 -15.89
N PRO A 25 -1.43 -10.04 -17.19
CA PRO A 25 -0.10 -9.80 -17.77
C PRO A 25 0.25 -8.33 -18.04
N THR A 26 -0.48 -7.36 -17.47
CA THR A 26 -0.16 -5.94 -17.61
C THR A 26 1.21 -5.64 -16.99
N SER A 27 2.04 -4.88 -17.70
CA SER A 27 3.39 -4.55 -17.28
C SER A 27 3.43 -3.87 -15.91
N TRP A 28 4.40 -4.21 -15.09
CA TRP A 28 4.50 -3.79 -13.68
C TRP A 28 4.71 -2.29 -13.45
N GLU A 29 5.21 -1.56 -14.44
CA GLU A 29 5.37 -0.11 -14.33
C GLU A 29 4.07 0.66 -14.56
N ILE A 30 2.99 -0.02 -14.99
CA ILE A 30 1.71 0.60 -15.33
C ILE A 30 0.78 0.55 -14.11
N PRO A 31 0.36 1.71 -13.57
CA PRO A 31 -0.65 1.75 -12.50
C PRO A 31 -2.01 1.24 -13.01
N THR A 32 -2.69 0.43 -12.19
CA THR A 32 -3.96 -0.18 -12.59
C THR A 32 -5.15 0.17 -11.69
N HIS A 33 -4.92 0.67 -10.48
CA HIS A 33 -6.00 1.14 -9.62
C HIS A 33 -5.53 2.30 -8.73
N HIS A 34 -6.47 2.94 -8.06
CA HIS A 34 -6.19 4.08 -7.20
C HIS A 34 -6.19 3.71 -5.72
N VAL A 35 -5.41 4.49 -4.97
CA VAL A 35 -5.31 4.40 -3.53
C VAL A 35 -5.65 5.77 -2.94
N THR A 36 -6.44 5.78 -1.86
CA THR A 36 -6.73 6.99 -1.09
C THR A 36 -6.04 6.88 0.27
N THR A 37 -5.39 7.95 0.69
CA THR A 37 -4.59 7.99 1.92
C THR A 37 -5.29 8.76 3.03
N THR A 38 -4.99 8.37 4.28
CA THR A 38 -5.43 9.12 5.46
C THR A 38 -4.65 10.43 5.57
N SER A 39 -5.36 11.53 5.80
CA SER A 39 -4.74 12.86 5.99
C SER A 39 -3.70 12.82 7.12
N GLY A 40 -2.53 13.38 6.85
CA GLY A 40 -1.42 13.44 7.81
C GLY A 40 -0.58 12.18 7.91
N SER A 41 -0.98 11.07 7.24
CA SER A 41 -0.17 9.85 7.22
C SER A 41 1.11 10.04 6.41
N TRP A 42 2.05 9.11 6.59
CA TRP A 42 3.32 9.17 5.84
C TRP A 42 3.12 9.17 4.33
N LEU A 43 2.23 8.33 3.82
CA LEU A 43 1.92 8.29 2.39
C LEU A 43 1.25 9.57 1.91
N ASN A 44 0.32 10.12 2.71
CA ASN A 44 -0.34 11.37 2.39
C ASN A 44 0.66 12.52 2.26
N GLN A 45 1.64 12.59 3.16
CA GLN A 45 2.66 13.64 3.15
C GLN A 45 3.52 13.60 1.89
N ILE A 46 3.82 12.42 1.36
CA ILE A 46 4.77 12.29 0.24
C ILE A 46 4.11 12.10 -1.12
N LEU A 47 2.93 11.50 -1.19
CA LEU A 47 2.24 11.19 -2.45
C LEU A 47 0.88 11.84 -2.59
N GLY A 48 0.38 12.49 -1.54
CA GLY A 48 -0.91 13.17 -1.56
C GLY A 48 -2.09 12.27 -1.23
N GLU A 49 -3.30 12.81 -1.38
CA GLU A 49 -4.55 12.17 -0.95
C GLU A 49 -4.91 10.96 -1.80
N ARG A 50 -4.65 11.02 -3.10
CA ARG A 50 -5.05 9.95 -4.03
C ARG A 50 -4.04 9.83 -5.16
N PHE A 51 -3.65 8.60 -5.46
CA PHE A 51 -2.71 8.32 -6.54
C PHE A 51 -2.94 6.91 -7.10
N ALA A 52 -2.45 6.65 -8.31
CA ALA A 52 -2.58 5.36 -8.96
C ALA A 52 -1.36 4.47 -8.68
N VAL A 53 -1.59 3.19 -8.50
CA VAL A 53 -0.56 2.19 -8.18
C VAL A 53 -0.68 0.92 -9.01
N ASN A 54 0.41 0.18 -9.13
CA ASN A 54 0.41 -1.17 -9.63
C ASN A 54 -0.06 -2.16 -8.55
N SER A 55 -0.34 -3.41 -8.92
CA SER A 55 -0.83 -4.39 -7.96
C SER A 55 -0.55 -5.82 -8.41
N PHE A 56 0.04 -6.63 -7.50
CA PHE A 56 0.45 -8.01 -7.76
C PHE A 56 0.17 -8.89 -6.55
N HIS A 57 -1.02 -8.82 -5.95
CA HIS A 57 -1.35 -9.61 -4.77
C HIS A 57 -2.78 -10.16 -4.84
N HIS A 58 -3.03 -11.25 -4.13
CA HIS A 58 -4.35 -11.84 -3.93
C HIS A 58 -4.69 -11.99 -2.45
N GLN A 59 -3.73 -11.78 -1.58
CA GLN A 59 -3.92 -11.70 -0.14
C GLN A 59 -3.87 -10.24 0.28
N GLY A 60 -4.33 -9.92 1.47
CA GLY A 60 -4.30 -8.57 1.99
C GLY A 60 -4.55 -8.55 3.48
N ILE A 61 -4.26 -7.43 4.11
CA ILE A 61 -4.45 -7.26 5.55
C ILE A 61 -5.94 -7.27 5.87
N HIS A 62 -6.35 -8.18 6.75
CA HIS A 62 -7.70 -8.21 7.32
C HIS A 62 -7.72 -7.39 8.62
N GLN A 63 -6.97 -7.84 9.64
CA GLN A 63 -6.79 -7.09 10.88
C GLN A 63 -5.34 -6.67 11.02
N PRO A 64 -5.05 -5.36 11.09
CA PRO A 64 -3.69 -4.90 11.31
C PRO A 64 -3.18 -5.37 12.68
N GLY A 65 -1.88 -5.55 12.76
CA GLY A 65 -1.21 -5.92 14.01
C GLY A 65 -1.26 -4.80 15.04
N LYS A 66 -0.80 -5.11 16.25
CA LYS A 66 -0.78 -4.16 17.36
C LYS A 66 0.01 -2.90 16.98
N ASP A 67 -0.57 -1.73 17.28
CA ASP A 67 -0.01 -0.41 17.02
C ASP A 67 0.22 -0.09 15.54
N LEU A 68 -0.37 -0.86 14.63
CA LEU A 68 -0.37 -0.58 13.21
C LEU A 68 -1.72 0.01 12.79
N THR A 69 -1.68 1.10 12.04
CA THR A 69 -2.87 1.79 11.53
C THR A 69 -2.90 1.68 10.02
N VAL A 70 -4.08 1.39 9.47
CA VAL A 70 -4.32 1.46 8.04
C VAL A 70 -4.34 2.93 7.62
N VAL A 71 -3.48 3.29 6.67
CA VAL A 71 -3.34 4.68 6.20
C VAL A 71 -3.58 4.84 4.70
N ALA A 72 -3.82 3.74 4.00
CA ALA A 72 -4.16 3.79 2.58
C ALA A 72 -5.05 2.60 2.21
N GLN A 73 -6.04 2.85 1.37
CA GLN A 73 -6.96 1.83 0.88
C GLN A 73 -7.27 2.06 -0.60
N SER A 74 -7.48 0.97 -1.32
CA SER A 74 -8.04 1.02 -2.68
C SER A 74 -9.51 1.44 -2.66
N ASP A 75 -10.07 1.74 -3.84
CA ASP A 75 -11.47 2.15 -3.96
C ASP A 75 -12.43 1.02 -3.52
N ASP A 76 -11.99 -0.23 -3.59
CA ASP A 76 -12.73 -1.42 -3.12
C ASP A 76 -12.37 -1.81 -1.68
N HIS A 77 -11.75 -0.90 -0.92
CA HIS A 77 -11.45 -1.02 0.52
C HIS A 77 -10.41 -2.09 0.90
N VAL A 78 -9.55 -2.47 -0.03
CA VAL A 78 -8.41 -3.32 0.29
C VAL A 78 -7.30 -2.46 0.90
N VAL A 79 -6.70 -2.92 2.00
CA VAL A 79 -5.61 -2.21 2.67
C VAL A 79 -4.39 -2.17 1.76
N GLU A 80 -3.86 -0.96 1.53
CA GLU A 80 -2.73 -0.73 0.64
C GLU A 80 -1.54 -0.06 1.34
N GLY A 81 -1.73 0.46 2.54
CA GLY A 81 -0.66 1.09 3.31
C GLY A 81 -0.92 1.09 4.80
N ILE A 82 0.16 0.97 5.57
CA ILE A 82 0.12 0.96 7.03
C ILE A 82 1.25 1.82 7.61
N GLU A 83 1.04 2.25 8.87
CA GLU A 83 2.11 2.84 9.66
C GLU A 83 1.94 2.51 11.14
N SER A 84 3.05 2.39 11.86
CA SER A 84 3.01 2.18 13.31
C SER A 84 2.78 3.49 14.06
N ALA A 85 2.32 3.39 15.32
CA ALA A 85 2.06 4.55 16.17
C ALA A 85 3.29 5.45 16.34
N ASN A 86 4.50 4.88 16.38
CA ASN A 86 5.75 5.63 16.50
C ASN A 86 6.35 6.05 15.14
N GLY A 87 5.70 5.72 14.04
CA GLY A 87 6.14 6.07 12.68
C GLY A 87 7.35 5.30 12.15
N LYS A 88 7.85 4.31 12.88
CA LYS A 88 9.08 3.58 12.51
C LYS A 88 8.83 2.31 11.70
N ILE A 89 7.59 1.87 11.60
CA ILE A 89 7.20 0.78 10.74
C ILE A 89 6.24 1.33 9.70
N ILE A 90 6.60 1.20 8.45
CA ILE A 90 5.76 1.61 7.31
C ILE A 90 5.68 0.47 6.33
N GLY A 91 4.57 0.36 5.63
CA GLY A 91 4.40 -0.68 4.64
C GLY A 91 3.41 -0.30 3.56
N VAL A 92 3.61 -0.87 2.39
CA VAL A 92 2.69 -0.73 1.25
C VAL A 92 2.48 -2.10 0.60
N GLU A 93 1.33 -2.28 -0.02
CA GLU A 93 0.98 -3.52 -0.72
C GLU A 93 1.40 -3.47 -2.19
N PHE A 94 1.40 -2.29 -2.79
CA PHE A 94 1.86 -2.09 -4.17
C PHE A 94 3.39 -2.13 -4.27
N HIS A 95 3.91 -2.10 -5.50
CA HIS A 95 5.33 -2.26 -5.78
C HIS A 95 5.95 -0.98 -6.36
N PRO A 96 6.30 -0.01 -5.51
CA PRO A 96 6.87 1.26 -5.97
C PRO A 96 8.24 1.10 -6.65
N GLU A 97 8.99 0.05 -6.30
CA GLU A 97 10.30 -0.24 -6.91
C GLU A 97 10.18 -0.50 -8.42
N MET A 98 9.02 -0.95 -8.87
CA MET A 98 8.77 -1.25 -10.28
C MET A 98 8.18 -0.06 -11.04
N MET A 99 7.80 0.99 -10.34
CA MET A 99 7.17 2.18 -10.96
C MET A 99 8.08 3.40 -10.99
N ARG A 100 9.07 3.49 -10.11
CA ARG A 100 9.84 4.72 -9.89
C ARG A 100 10.63 5.20 -11.12
N ALA A 101 10.99 4.32 -12.03
CA ALA A 101 11.72 4.69 -13.25
C ALA A 101 10.84 5.47 -14.24
N VAL A 102 9.54 5.13 -14.31
CA VAL A 102 8.56 5.77 -15.21
C VAL A 102 7.77 6.84 -14.48
N HIS A 103 7.50 6.62 -13.19
CA HIS A 103 6.78 7.53 -12.30
C HIS A 103 7.70 7.92 -11.14
N PRO A 104 8.56 8.95 -11.33
CA PRO A 104 9.63 9.28 -10.36
C PRO A 104 9.13 9.72 -8.99
N GLU A 105 7.86 10.11 -8.84
CA GLU A 105 7.25 10.44 -7.55
C GLU A 105 7.32 9.27 -6.56
N PHE A 106 7.34 8.03 -7.03
CA PHE A 106 7.45 6.85 -6.16
C PHE A 106 8.83 6.68 -5.52
N GLN A 107 9.84 7.37 -6.02
CA GLN A 107 11.15 7.43 -5.35
C GLN A 107 11.04 8.03 -3.95
N LYS A 108 10.06 8.90 -3.71
CA LYS A 108 9.83 9.54 -2.41
C LYS A 108 9.58 8.53 -1.28
N ILE A 109 9.05 7.35 -1.58
CA ILE A 109 8.85 6.28 -0.59
C ILE A 109 10.20 5.80 -0.05
N PHE A 110 11.15 5.57 -0.95
CA PHE A 110 12.50 5.11 -0.57
C PHE A 110 13.28 6.21 0.14
N ASP A 111 13.13 7.46 -0.29
CA ASP A 111 13.76 8.61 0.36
C ASP A 111 13.22 8.80 1.77
N TYR A 112 11.91 8.65 1.96
CA TYR A 112 11.28 8.72 3.28
C TYR A 112 11.82 7.62 4.21
N PHE A 113 11.88 6.39 3.71
CA PHE A 113 12.44 5.27 4.48
C PHE A 113 13.90 5.53 4.87
N ALA A 114 14.71 6.02 3.94
CA ALA A 114 16.11 6.34 4.22
C ALA A 114 16.26 7.37 5.35
N GLU A 115 15.37 8.37 5.42
CA GLU A 115 15.36 9.34 6.51
C GLU A 115 14.95 8.72 7.86
N LEU A 116 14.02 7.76 7.83
CA LEU A 116 13.57 7.09 9.07
C LEU A 116 14.68 6.32 9.77
N VAL A 117 15.64 5.78 9.04
CA VAL A 117 16.68 4.89 9.57
C VAL A 117 17.99 5.62 9.89
N LYS A 118 18.03 6.92 9.73
CA LYS A 118 19.18 7.76 10.10
C LYS A 118 19.34 7.93 11.60
#